data_38f0040a25d1b8445586e2792b01dc05
#
_entry.id   38f0040a25d1b8445586e2792b01dc05
#
_cell.length_a   1.000
_cell.length_b   1.000
_cell.length_c   1.000
_cell.angle_alpha   90.00
_cell.angle_beta   90.00
_cell.angle_gamma   90.00
#
_symmetry.space_group_name_H-M   'P 1'
#
loop_
_entity.id
_entity.type
_entity.pdbx_description
1 polymer ?
#
loop_
_entity_poly.entity_id
_entity_poly.type
_entity_poly.pdbx_seq_one_letter_code
_entity_poly.pdbx_strand_id
1 'polypeptide(L)'
;MKGQRLLFLLYFATCVCAQPFASDAVPDSVWQDSITGIRTHLQHVDSLAPYKCPLHLFGKKADGTPKQPALQAMIENIGINALVLGWDHYVQHREWTEITSKVLERNLTGAWVWDNDSFSGNQFAHPYHGSMFYNAAREHGLSYGVSLIYPIVGSSTWELFCETNPPAINDFLSTGIGGAALGEITHRTSDIFFDNTKTGAQRVAREIIGTFLNPVRGLHRIISGEMFRINRLHAGKKEKPEPYTFQIGAGDRYIHDIGTFHPHTQQRYHQHVPYLDFRFTYGNHYNNLDEGKATRAYDYFDLYALVNLSPDNPTIGELDIRGRIGSIQHQLPRRWKLDIGLYQNIRYIDHYGKDGQHAGNLAIISEAARFG
;
A
#
# COMPACT_ATOMS: atom_id res chain seq x y z
N MET A 1 29.39 -12.93 16.67
CA MET A 1 28.32 -13.17 15.70
C MET A 1 27.09 -12.26 15.86
N LYS A 2 27.02 -11.37 16.87
CA LYS A 2 25.85 -10.49 17.10
C LYS A 2 25.82 -9.22 16.24
N GLY A 3 26.94 -8.78 15.67
CA GLY A 3 27.00 -7.57 14.82
C GLY A 3 26.70 -7.77 13.33
N GLN A 4 26.71 -9.00 12.83
CA GLN A 4 26.51 -9.27 11.41
C GLN A 4 25.03 -9.30 10.97
N ARG A 5 24.08 -9.47 11.91
CA ARG A 5 22.65 -9.58 11.60
C ARG A 5 21.97 -8.22 11.43
N LEU A 6 22.43 -7.21 12.16
CA LEU A 6 21.94 -5.82 11.99
C LEU A 6 22.44 -5.21 10.68
N LEU A 7 23.67 -5.57 10.27
CA LEU A 7 24.24 -5.17 8.97
C LEU A 7 23.50 -5.78 7.79
N PHE A 8 22.93 -7.00 7.94
CA PHE A 8 22.20 -7.67 6.85
C PHE A 8 20.85 -6.96 6.55
N LEU A 9 20.15 -6.49 7.56
CA LEU A 9 18.90 -5.71 7.39
C LEU A 9 19.18 -4.32 6.78
N LEU A 10 20.24 -3.66 7.19
CA LEU A 10 20.69 -2.41 6.60
C LEU A 10 21.23 -2.58 5.17
N TYR A 11 21.91 -3.71 4.89
CA TYR A 11 22.45 -4.02 3.57
C TYR A 11 21.35 -4.37 2.56
N PHE A 12 20.25 -5.04 2.99
CA PHE A 12 19.12 -5.31 2.11
C PHE A 12 18.37 -4.03 1.73
N ALA A 13 18.24 -3.09 2.67
CA ALA A 13 17.65 -1.78 2.38
C ALA A 13 18.52 -0.91 1.46
N THR A 14 19.85 -1.08 1.48
CA THR A 14 20.78 -0.33 0.62
C THR A 14 21.04 -1.02 -0.72
N CYS A 15 20.97 -2.35 -0.81
CA CYS A 15 21.17 -3.08 -2.08
C CYS A 15 20.03 -2.91 -3.09
N VAL A 16 18.81 -2.61 -2.64
CA VAL A 16 17.69 -2.27 -3.55
C VAL A 16 17.92 -0.91 -4.24
N CYS A 17 18.82 -0.06 -3.70
CA CYS A 17 19.12 1.26 -4.23
C CYS A 17 20.42 1.36 -5.04
N ALA A 18 21.26 0.31 -5.10
CA ALA A 18 22.59 0.41 -5.69
C ALA A 18 23.08 -0.89 -6.34
N GLN A 19 22.52 -1.23 -7.48
CA GLN A 19 23.20 -2.10 -8.44
C GLN A 19 23.36 -1.36 -9.76
N PRO A 20 24.60 -1.09 -10.22
CA PRO A 20 24.79 -0.59 -11.57
C PRO A 20 24.63 -1.76 -12.56
N PHE A 21 23.66 -1.66 -13.45
CA PHE A 21 23.61 -2.47 -14.65
C PHE A 21 24.84 -2.14 -15.51
N ALA A 22 25.69 -3.11 -15.72
CA ALA A 22 26.70 -3.05 -16.77
C ALA A 22 25.99 -3.26 -18.10
N SER A 23 25.90 -2.25 -18.94
CA SER A 23 25.47 -2.37 -20.33
C SER A 23 26.46 -1.71 -21.25
N ASP A 24 26.78 -2.42 -22.34
CA ASP A 24 27.62 -1.94 -23.39
C ASP A 24 27.01 -0.70 -24.11
N ALA A 25 27.84 0.35 -24.19
CA ALA A 25 27.81 1.45 -25.14
C ALA A 25 26.49 2.16 -25.45
N VAL A 26 25.99 2.93 -24.47
CA VAL A 26 25.13 4.09 -24.76
C VAL A 26 25.99 5.36 -24.53
N PRO A 27 25.95 6.37 -25.43
CA PRO A 27 26.74 7.59 -25.25
C PRO A 27 26.45 8.30 -23.91
N ASP A 28 27.49 8.74 -23.21
CA ASP A 28 27.40 9.40 -21.89
C ASP A 28 26.43 10.59 -21.85
N SER A 29 26.23 11.28 -22.99
CA SER A 29 25.27 12.38 -23.10
C SER A 29 23.80 11.96 -22.84
N VAL A 30 23.42 10.77 -23.29
CA VAL A 30 22.05 10.24 -23.08
C VAL A 30 21.82 9.90 -21.61
N TRP A 31 22.86 9.43 -20.91
CA TRP A 31 22.77 9.13 -19.50
C TRP A 31 22.77 10.40 -18.63
N GLN A 32 23.55 11.42 -19.00
CA GLN A 32 23.54 12.70 -18.30
C GLN A 32 22.21 13.42 -18.43
N ASP A 33 21.60 13.42 -19.61
CA ASP A 33 20.27 13.99 -19.80
C ASP A 33 19.19 13.21 -19.04
N SER A 34 19.29 11.88 -18.98
CA SER A 34 18.39 11.02 -18.20
C SER A 34 18.57 11.22 -16.69
N ILE A 35 19.81 11.31 -16.20
CA ILE A 35 20.11 11.53 -14.77
C ILE A 35 19.72 12.95 -14.36
N THR A 36 19.94 13.94 -15.20
CA THR A 36 19.53 15.34 -14.97
C THR A 36 18.00 15.42 -15.02
N GLY A 37 17.35 14.72 -15.95
CA GLY A 37 15.89 14.58 -16.02
C GLY A 37 15.34 13.91 -14.76
N ILE A 38 15.95 12.83 -14.27
CA ILE A 38 15.56 12.16 -13.02
C ILE A 38 15.80 13.08 -11.80
N ARG A 39 16.90 13.81 -11.71
CA ARG A 39 17.14 14.78 -10.63
C ARG A 39 16.15 15.93 -10.64
N THR A 40 15.93 16.54 -11.79
CA THR A 40 14.94 17.61 -11.94
C THR A 40 13.54 17.08 -11.66
N HIS A 41 13.28 15.84 -12.01
CA HIS A 41 12.02 15.16 -11.75
C HIS A 41 11.80 14.86 -10.27
N LEU A 42 12.79 14.34 -9.56
CA LEU A 42 12.72 14.14 -8.11
C LEU A 42 12.52 15.47 -7.36
N GLN A 43 13.08 16.58 -7.87
CA GLN A 43 12.83 17.92 -7.34
C GLN A 43 11.43 18.47 -7.68
N HIS A 44 10.86 18.09 -8.82
CA HIS A 44 9.53 18.54 -9.24
C HIS A 44 8.38 17.73 -8.62
N VAL A 45 8.65 16.47 -8.19
CA VAL A 45 7.72 15.63 -7.44
C VAL A 45 7.32 16.26 -6.10
N ASP A 46 8.19 17.09 -5.53
CA ASP A 46 7.91 17.84 -4.30
C ASP A 46 7.06 19.10 -4.49
N SER A 47 6.75 19.50 -5.73
CA SER A 47 6.08 20.78 -6.02
C SER A 47 4.55 20.73 -6.13
N LEU A 48 3.92 19.57 -5.98
CA LEU A 48 2.47 19.52 -5.72
C LEU A 48 2.26 20.13 -4.34
N ALA A 49 1.36 21.11 -4.26
CA ALA A 49 1.04 21.75 -2.99
C ALA A 49 0.86 20.67 -1.92
N PRO A 50 1.81 20.52 -1.00
CA PRO A 50 1.80 19.40 -0.07
C PRO A 50 0.52 19.50 0.73
N TYR A 51 -0.15 18.37 0.95
CA TYR A 51 -1.18 18.28 1.97
C TYR A 51 -0.60 18.92 3.24
N LYS A 52 -1.19 20.04 3.66
CA LYS A 52 -0.73 20.73 4.85
C LYS A 52 -1.22 19.94 6.05
N CYS A 53 -0.38 19.06 6.56
CA CYS A 53 -0.66 18.36 7.79
C CYS A 53 -1.12 19.34 8.85
N PRO A 54 -2.32 19.19 9.40
CA PRO A 54 -2.83 20.10 10.44
C PRO A 54 -2.14 19.87 11.79
N LEU A 55 -1.51 18.72 11.99
CA LEU A 55 -0.83 18.36 13.22
C LEU A 55 0.65 18.81 13.19
N HIS A 56 1.03 19.72 14.09
CA HIS A 56 2.37 20.30 14.12
C HIS A 56 2.97 20.25 15.52
N LEU A 57 3.36 19.06 15.98
CA LEU A 57 3.92 18.86 17.33
C LEU A 57 5.16 19.72 17.59
N PHE A 58 5.97 19.98 16.57
CA PHE A 58 7.22 20.77 16.68
C PHE A 58 7.09 22.16 16.03
N GLY A 59 5.86 22.60 15.70
CA GLY A 59 5.59 23.88 15.05
C GLY A 59 5.77 23.83 13.53
N LYS A 60 5.57 25.00 12.89
CA LYS A 60 5.60 25.21 11.43
C LYS A 60 6.83 25.99 11.00
N LYS A 61 7.28 25.74 9.78
CA LYS A 61 8.19 26.62 9.04
C LYS A 61 7.40 27.83 8.49
N ALA A 62 8.12 28.82 7.95
CA ALA A 62 7.50 30.02 7.36
C ALA A 62 6.55 29.71 6.18
N ASP A 63 6.80 28.63 5.44
CA ASP A 63 5.97 28.13 4.33
C ASP A 63 4.75 27.32 4.80
N GLY A 64 4.57 27.17 6.12
CA GLY A 64 3.46 26.42 6.71
C GLY A 64 3.66 24.91 6.79
N THR A 65 4.81 24.36 6.34
CA THR A 65 5.15 22.94 6.47
C THR A 65 5.60 22.59 7.90
N PRO A 66 5.45 21.31 8.34
CA PRO A 66 5.90 20.90 9.66
C PRO A 66 7.41 21.11 9.83
N LYS A 67 7.85 21.52 11.01
CA LYS A 67 9.23 21.32 11.43
C LYS A 67 9.41 19.86 11.79
N GLN A 68 10.52 19.25 11.41
CA GLN A 68 10.86 17.86 11.74
C GLN A 68 9.77 16.82 11.34
N PRO A 69 9.30 16.80 10.09
CA PRO A 69 8.23 15.92 9.66
C PRO A 69 8.56 14.43 9.85
N ALA A 70 9.81 14.04 9.65
CA ALA A 70 10.26 12.66 9.84
C ALA A 70 10.15 12.19 11.30
N LEU A 71 10.55 13.04 12.26
CA LEU A 71 10.43 12.71 13.68
C LEU A 71 8.96 12.63 14.10
N GLN A 72 8.13 13.55 13.60
CA GLN A 72 6.70 13.57 13.91
C GLN A 72 6.01 12.30 13.40
N ALA A 73 6.29 11.89 12.15
CA ALA A 73 5.79 10.65 11.58
C ALA A 73 6.28 9.40 12.36
N MET A 74 7.52 9.44 12.89
CA MET A 74 8.04 8.34 13.71
C MET A 74 7.32 8.23 15.06
N ILE A 75 7.01 9.34 15.71
CA ILE A 75 6.23 9.36 16.94
C ILE A 75 4.82 8.81 16.69
N GLU A 76 4.20 9.18 15.58
CA GLU A 76 2.90 8.61 15.20
C GLU A 76 2.98 7.12 14.91
N ASN A 77 4.04 6.66 14.27
CA ASN A 77 4.27 5.24 14.00
C ASN A 77 4.30 4.42 15.31
N ILE A 78 5.05 4.90 16.30
CA ILE A 78 5.07 4.30 17.65
C ILE A 78 3.69 4.40 18.30
N GLY A 79 3.01 5.54 18.16
CA GLY A 79 1.66 5.76 18.67
C GLY A 79 0.62 4.81 18.07
N ILE A 80 0.71 4.51 16.78
CA ILE A 80 -0.15 3.54 16.10
C ILE A 80 0.03 2.16 16.70
N ASN A 81 1.28 1.69 16.89
CA ASN A 81 1.55 0.42 17.56
C ASN A 81 0.98 0.38 18.99
N ALA A 82 1.17 1.44 19.74
CA ALA A 82 0.65 1.53 21.12
C ALA A 82 -0.89 1.51 21.16
N LEU A 83 -1.55 2.18 20.20
CA LEU A 83 -3.02 2.19 20.10
C LEU A 83 -3.57 0.82 19.70
N VAL A 84 -2.96 0.14 18.72
CA VAL A 84 -3.38 -1.20 18.28
C VAL A 84 -3.16 -2.21 19.41
N LEU A 85 -1.97 -2.21 20.03
CA LEU A 85 -1.67 -3.06 21.17
C LEU A 85 -2.67 -2.82 22.32
N GLY A 86 -2.94 -1.56 22.65
CA GLY A 86 -3.91 -1.22 23.69
C GLY A 86 -5.33 -1.67 23.36
N TRP A 87 -5.75 -1.53 22.10
CA TRP A 87 -7.04 -2.02 21.64
C TRP A 87 -7.13 -3.55 21.75
N ASP A 88 -6.13 -4.26 21.26
CA ASP A 88 -6.10 -5.72 21.30
C ASP A 88 -6.05 -6.25 22.72
N HIS A 89 -5.32 -5.60 23.62
CA HIS A 89 -5.22 -5.98 25.02
C HIS A 89 -6.49 -5.68 25.81
N TYR A 90 -6.95 -4.43 25.82
CA TYR A 90 -8.04 -3.97 26.71
C TYR A 90 -9.45 -4.17 26.14
N VAL A 91 -9.60 -4.20 24.80
CA VAL A 91 -10.93 -4.30 24.16
C VAL A 91 -11.16 -5.69 23.61
N GLN A 92 -10.18 -6.26 22.91
CA GLN A 92 -10.30 -7.59 22.32
C GLN A 92 -9.86 -8.72 23.25
N HIS A 93 -9.16 -8.40 24.36
CA HIS A 93 -8.63 -9.36 25.33
C HIS A 93 -7.78 -10.46 24.69
N ARG A 94 -6.87 -10.05 23.80
CA ARG A 94 -6.01 -10.98 23.05
C ARG A 94 -4.83 -11.42 23.89
N GLU A 95 -4.62 -12.73 24.03
CA GLU A 95 -3.55 -13.34 24.83
C GLU A 95 -2.15 -13.00 24.30
N TRP A 96 -2.00 -12.79 23.00
CA TRP A 96 -0.70 -12.42 22.41
C TRP A 96 -0.19 -11.03 22.81
N THR A 97 -0.97 -10.25 23.52
CA THR A 97 -0.59 -8.90 24.00
C THR A 97 0.03 -8.91 25.41
N GLU A 98 0.18 -10.06 26.04
CA GLU A 98 0.74 -10.17 27.38
C GLU A 98 2.28 -10.16 27.35
N ILE A 99 2.86 -9.00 27.07
CA ILE A 99 4.30 -8.83 26.89
C ILE A 99 5.03 -8.91 28.24
N THR A 100 5.91 -9.88 28.37
CA THR A 100 6.80 -10.04 29.54
C THR A 100 8.26 -9.79 29.18
N SER A 101 9.13 -9.58 30.18
CA SER A 101 10.57 -9.42 29.92
C SER A 101 11.19 -10.65 29.25
N LYS A 102 10.68 -11.85 29.52
CA LYS A 102 11.13 -13.09 28.86
C LYS A 102 10.73 -13.13 27.38
N VAL A 103 9.52 -12.66 27.05
CA VAL A 103 9.05 -12.52 25.67
C VAL A 103 9.95 -11.55 24.93
N LEU A 104 10.21 -10.38 25.47
CA LEU A 104 11.10 -9.39 24.87
C LEU A 104 12.52 -9.92 24.64
N GLU A 105 13.09 -10.60 25.63
CA GLU A 105 14.41 -11.23 25.50
C GLU A 105 14.41 -12.25 24.33
N ARG A 106 13.39 -13.11 24.28
CA ARG A 106 13.25 -14.09 23.20
C ARG A 106 13.11 -13.43 21.84
N ASN A 107 12.25 -12.43 21.71
CA ASN A 107 11.99 -11.75 20.41
C ASN A 107 13.24 -11.00 19.94
N LEU A 108 14.01 -10.40 20.84
CA LEU A 108 15.24 -9.69 20.49
C LEU A 108 16.42 -10.61 20.17
N THR A 109 16.49 -11.81 20.77
CA THR A 109 17.65 -12.72 20.65
C THR A 109 17.37 -13.95 19.81
N GLY A 110 16.09 -14.31 19.63
CA GLY A 110 15.64 -15.48 18.92
C GLY A 110 15.77 -15.37 17.40
N ALA A 111 15.48 -16.44 16.72
CA ALA A 111 15.40 -16.46 15.26
C ALA A 111 14.00 -15.99 14.81
N TRP A 112 13.96 -15.31 13.70
CA TRP A 112 12.72 -15.02 13.00
C TRP A 112 12.16 -16.31 12.41
N VAL A 113 10.85 -16.50 12.49
CA VAL A 113 10.16 -17.68 12.01
C VAL A 113 9.27 -17.32 10.81
N TRP A 114 8.79 -18.36 10.13
CA TRP A 114 7.66 -18.24 9.23
C TRP A 114 6.45 -18.77 9.99
N ASP A 115 5.50 -17.93 10.32
CA ASP A 115 4.35 -18.36 11.06
C ASP A 115 3.18 -18.80 10.17
N ASN A 116 2.15 -19.36 10.79
CA ASN A 116 0.98 -19.89 10.10
C ASN A 116 -0.28 -19.11 10.51
N ASP A 117 -0.20 -17.80 10.45
CA ASP A 117 -1.32 -16.92 10.76
C ASP A 117 -2.50 -17.13 9.81
N SER A 118 -3.69 -16.71 10.28
CA SER A 118 -4.90 -16.79 9.46
C SER A 118 -4.76 -15.96 8.18
N PHE A 119 -5.42 -16.40 7.12
CA PHE A 119 -5.45 -15.65 5.87
C PHE A 119 -5.89 -14.18 6.06
N SER A 120 -6.89 -13.94 6.90
CA SER A 120 -7.37 -12.59 7.19
C SER A 120 -6.33 -11.73 7.92
N GLY A 121 -5.51 -12.32 8.80
CA GLY A 121 -4.37 -11.67 9.43
C GLY A 121 -3.35 -11.25 8.38
N ASN A 122 -2.79 -12.22 7.70
CA ASN A 122 -1.69 -12.03 6.76
C ASN A 122 -2.02 -11.14 5.55
N GLN A 123 -3.24 -11.23 4.99
CA GLN A 123 -3.58 -10.56 3.74
C GLN A 123 -4.34 -9.23 3.92
N PHE A 124 -4.93 -9.00 5.09
CA PHE A 124 -5.71 -7.79 5.35
C PHE A 124 -5.23 -7.03 6.58
N ALA A 125 -5.12 -7.68 7.75
CA ALA A 125 -4.79 -6.97 8.98
C ALA A 125 -3.37 -6.39 8.93
N HIS A 126 -2.36 -7.19 8.57
CA HIS A 126 -0.98 -6.75 8.46
C HIS A 126 -0.76 -5.66 7.39
N PRO A 127 -1.23 -5.80 6.13
CA PRO A 127 -1.12 -4.70 5.16
C PRO A 127 -1.87 -3.44 5.57
N TYR A 128 -3.04 -3.57 6.21
CA TYR A 128 -3.79 -2.40 6.66
C TYR A 128 -3.08 -1.68 7.81
N HIS A 129 -2.53 -2.41 8.78
CA HIS A 129 -1.69 -1.85 9.84
C HIS A 129 -0.46 -1.16 9.25
N GLY A 130 0.24 -1.81 8.32
CA GLY A 130 1.37 -1.23 7.59
C GLY A 130 1.01 0.02 6.80
N SER A 131 -0.21 0.08 6.25
CA SER A 131 -0.70 1.27 5.54
C SER A 131 -0.85 2.48 6.44
N MET A 132 -1.18 2.30 7.72
CA MET A 132 -1.23 3.38 8.70
C MET A 132 0.16 3.96 8.97
N PHE A 133 1.18 3.12 9.10
CA PHE A 133 2.57 3.57 9.25
C PHE A 133 3.05 4.36 8.04
N TYR A 134 2.74 3.87 6.84
CA TYR A 134 3.06 4.56 5.59
C TYR A 134 2.35 5.91 5.52
N ASN A 135 1.06 5.94 5.83
CA ASN A 135 0.25 7.14 5.81
C ASN A 135 0.70 8.17 6.85
N ALA A 136 1.18 7.77 8.03
CA ALA A 136 1.78 8.68 8.98
C ALA A 136 2.90 9.51 8.33
N ALA A 137 3.77 8.87 7.55
CA ALA A 137 4.83 9.57 6.83
C ALA A 137 4.29 10.49 5.71
N ARG A 138 3.36 9.99 4.90
CA ARG A 138 2.75 10.77 3.80
C ARG A 138 1.98 11.99 4.29
N GLU A 139 1.25 11.85 5.39
CA GLU A 139 0.47 12.95 5.98
C GLU A 139 1.36 14.07 6.54
N HIS A 140 2.60 13.77 6.88
CA HIS A 140 3.60 14.78 7.24
C HIS A 140 4.36 15.34 6.03
N GLY A 141 3.97 14.99 4.81
CA GLY A 141 4.55 15.52 3.58
C GLY A 141 5.87 14.86 3.17
N LEU A 142 6.17 13.67 3.69
CA LEU A 142 7.34 12.92 3.23
C LEU A 142 7.09 12.33 1.85
N SER A 143 8.14 12.24 1.04
CA SER A 143 8.07 11.68 -0.31
C SER A 143 7.73 10.19 -0.28
N TYR A 144 7.24 9.66 -1.40
CA TYR A 144 6.94 8.24 -1.58
C TYR A 144 8.10 7.35 -1.08
N GLY A 145 9.32 7.59 -1.59
CA GLY A 145 10.48 6.76 -1.26
C GLY A 145 10.88 6.81 0.21
N VAL A 146 10.81 7.97 0.85
CA VAL A 146 11.09 8.10 2.28
C VAL A 146 10.02 7.42 3.12
N SER A 147 8.76 7.49 2.68
CA SER A 147 7.63 6.88 3.39
C SER A 147 7.68 5.35 3.44
N LEU A 148 8.41 4.71 2.50
CA LEU A 148 8.61 3.25 2.50
C LEU A 148 9.34 2.72 3.75
N ILE A 149 10.09 3.56 4.44
CA ILE A 149 10.85 3.18 5.64
C ILE A 149 9.91 2.94 6.82
N TYR A 150 8.80 3.67 6.89
CA TYR A 150 7.92 3.68 8.07
C TYR A 150 7.18 2.37 8.32
N PRO A 151 6.55 1.72 7.32
CA PRO A 151 5.95 0.40 7.54
C PRO A 151 6.99 -0.68 7.87
N ILE A 152 8.22 -0.57 7.36
CA ILE A 152 9.31 -1.48 7.73
C ILE A 152 9.69 -1.31 9.22
N VAL A 153 9.88 -0.07 9.66
CA VAL A 153 10.19 0.23 11.07
C VAL A 153 9.01 -0.11 11.98
N GLY A 154 7.78 0.25 11.58
CA GLY A 154 6.56 -0.04 12.34
C GLY A 154 6.35 -1.54 12.51
N SER A 155 6.49 -2.32 11.44
CA SER A 155 6.41 -3.77 11.47
C SER A 155 7.49 -4.38 12.35
N SER A 156 8.76 -3.98 12.18
CA SER A 156 9.85 -4.45 13.05
C SER A 156 9.58 -4.16 14.54
N THR A 157 9.01 -2.99 14.82
CA THR A 157 8.66 -2.61 16.19
C THR A 157 7.53 -3.47 16.74
N TRP A 158 6.53 -3.77 15.90
CA TRP A 158 5.43 -4.65 16.28
C TRP A 158 5.92 -6.05 16.61
N GLU A 159 6.63 -6.68 15.68
CA GLU A 159 7.17 -8.04 15.83
C GLU A 159 8.07 -8.21 17.07
N LEU A 160 8.86 -7.19 17.37
CA LEU A 160 9.84 -7.30 18.47
C LEU A 160 9.27 -6.93 19.83
N PHE A 161 8.26 -6.02 19.89
CA PHE A 161 7.86 -5.39 21.16
C PHE A 161 6.37 -5.48 21.46
N CYS A 162 5.50 -5.82 20.51
CA CYS A 162 4.07 -5.70 20.66
C CYS A 162 3.30 -7.03 20.64
N GLU A 163 3.99 -8.17 20.50
CA GLU A 163 3.34 -9.48 20.54
C GLU A 163 4.16 -10.56 21.23
N THR A 164 3.44 -11.58 21.74
CA THR A 164 4.05 -12.72 22.45
C THR A 164 4.60 -13.78 21.51
N ASN A 165 4.25 -13.77 20.21
CA ASN A 165 4.77 -14.72 19.25
C ASN A 165 6.24 -14.44 18.91
N PRO A 166 7.02 -15.42 18.45
CA PRO A 166 8.32 -15.13 17.86
C PRO A 166 8.17 -14.25 16.61
N PRO A 167 9.10 -13.30 16.36
CA PRO A 167 9.02 -12.43 15.21
C PRO A 167 8.85 -13.20 13.88
N ALA A 168 7.85 -12.85 13.09
CA ALA A 168 7.48 -13.55 11.87
C ALA A 168 7.95 -12.82 10.61
N ILE A 169 8.59 -13.56 9.67
CA ILE A 169 9.09 -13.01 8.41
C ILE A 169 7.93 -12.64 7.48
N ASN A 170 6.91 -13.50 7.39
CA ASN A 170 5.72 -13.26 6.56
C ASN A 170 4.97 -12.00 7.00
N ASP A 171 4.82 -11.77 8.28
CA ASP A 171 4.12 -10.62 8.83
C ASP A 171 4.91 -9.34 8.64
N PHE A 172 6.23 -9.42 8.85
CA PHE A 172 7.14 -8.33 8.54
C PHE A 172 7.07 -7.92 7.05
N LEU A 173 7.04 -8.88 6.13
CA LEU A 173 6.94 -8.59 4.68
C LEU A 173 5.56 -8.07 4.31
N SER A 174 4.51 -8.68 4.85
CA SER A 174 3.12 -8.30 4.58
C SER A 174 2.83 -6.89 5.09
N THR A 175 3.21 -6.59 6.33
CA THR A 175 3.08 -5.25 6.94
C THR A 175 3.99 -4.23 6.25
N GLY A 176 5.25 -4.59 6.01
CA GLY A 176 6.25 -3.67 5.43
C GLY A 176 5.97 -3.33 3.97
N ILE A 177 5.94 -4.33 3.10
CA ILE A 177 5.83 -4.15 1.65
C ILE A 177 4.36 -4.02 1.23
N GLY A 178 3.50 -4.90 1.71
CA GLY A 178 2.07 -4.85 1.44
C GLY A 178 1.44 -3.57 2.01
N GLY A 179 1.84 -3.20 3.23
CA GLY A 179 1.40 -1.96 3.87
C GLY A 179 1.83 -0.70 3.12
N ALA A 180 3.04 -0.65 2.57
CA ALA A 180 3.49 0.47 1.75
C ALA A 180 2.65 0.63 0.48
N ALA A 181 2.37 -0.48 -0.22
CA ALA A 181 1.53 -0.47 -1.41
C ALA A 181 0.10 -0.01 -1.12
N LEU A 182 -0.52 -0.63 -0.13
CA LEU A 182 -1.87 -0.28 0.31
C LEU A 182 -1.91 1.17 0.85
N GLY A 183 -0.87 1.60 1.55
CA GLY A 183 -0.73 2.94 2.09
C GLY A 183 -0.76 4.02 1.01
N GLU A 184 0.02 3.89 -0.06
CA GLU A 184 0.00 4.87 -1.15
C GLU A 184 -1.35 4.86 -1.90
N ILE A 185 -1.95 3.68 -2.11
CA ILE A 185 -3.28 3.56 -2.71
C ILE A 185 -4.32 4.29 -1.85
N THR A 186 -4.36 4.01 -0.55
CA THR A 186 -5.34 4.60 0.36
C THR A 186 -5.11 6.08 0.59
N HIS A 187 -3.84 6.53 0.59
CA HIS A 187 -3.48 7.93 0.60
C HIS A 187 -4.11 8.68 -0.58
N ARG A 188 -3.90 8.18 -1.81
CA ARG A 188 -4.43 8.81 -3.03
C ARG A 188 -5.94 8.69 -3.15
N THR A 189 -6.48 7.51 -2.85
CA THR A 189 -7.93 7.27 -2.93
C THR A 189 -8.69 8.12 -1.91
N SER A 190 -8.14 8.32 -0.71
CA SER A 190 -8.77 9.17 0.30
C SER A 190 -8.88 10.64 -0.13
N ASP A 191 -7.98 11.12 -1.00
CA ASP A 191 -8.07 12.47 -1.58
C ASP A 191 -9.35 12.69 -2.39
N ILE A 192 -9.92 11.63 -2.97
CA ILE A 192 -11.18 11.69 -3.72
C ILE A 192 -12.34 12.00 -2.78
N PHE A 193 -12.28 11.50 -1.54
CA PHE A 193 -13.38 11.60 -0.57
C PHE A 193 -13.29 12.84 0.29
N PHE A 194 -12.14 13.22 0.81
CA PHE A 194 -12.01 14.40 1.66
C PHE A 194 -12.24 15.69 0.88
N ASP A 195 -13.41 16.32 1.11
CA ASP A 195 -13.82 17.53 0.41
C ASP A 195 -14.51 18.52 1.36
N ASN A 196 -13.78 19.56 1.74
CA ASN A 196 -14.26 20.60 2.67
C ASN A 196 -15.31 21.53 2.05
N THR A 197 -15.65 21.40 0.77
CA THR A 197 -16.69 22.20 0.11
C THR A 197 -18.08 21.59 0.25
N LYS A 198 -18.18 20.32 0.59
CA LYS A 198 -19.46 19.59 0.74
C LYS A 198 -20.07 19.81 2.12
N THR A 199 -21.39 19.60 2.22
CA THR A 199 -22.18 19.80 3.44
C THR A 199 -23.19 18.67 3.64
N GLY A 200 -23.81 18.60 4.82
CA GLY A 200 -24.88 17.64 5.12
C GLY A 200 -24.44 16.18 5.05
N ALA A 201 -25.36 15.29 4.73
CA ALA A 201 -25.14 13.83 4.69
C ALA A 201 -24.02 13.43 3.73
N GLN A 202 -23.89 14.12 2.59
CA GLN A 202 -22.80 13.87 1.64
C GLN A 202 -21.42 14.10 2.26
N ARG A 203 -21.29 15.16 3.08
CA ARG A 203 -20.05 15.45 3.80
C ARG A 203 -19.72 14.36 4.79
N VAL A 204 -20.71 13.96 5.61
CA VAL A 204 -20.55 12.92 6.61
C VAL A 204 -20.12 11.59 5.97
N ALA A 205 -20.81 11.15 4.91
CA ALA A 205 -20.46 9.92 4.21
C ALA A 205 -19.02 9.96 3.66
N ARG A 206 -18.63 11.09 3.07
CA ARG A 206 -17.26 11.27 2.53
C ARG A 206 -16.20 11.25 3.63
N GLU A 207 -16.44 11.89 4.77
CA GLU A 207 -15.51 11.86 5.91
C GLU A 207 -15.38 10.45 6.49
N ILE A 208 -16.48 9.69 6.59
CA ILE A 208 -16.45 8.31 7.06
C ILE A 208 -15.63 7.44 6.10
N ILE A 209 -15.92 7.49 4.80
CA ILE A 209 -15.21 6.68 3.80
C ILE A 209 -13.73 7.07 3.74
N GLY A 210 -13.43 8.37 3.70
CA GLY A 210 -12.06 8.86 3.67
C GLY A 210 -11.27 8.46 4.91
N THR A 211 -11.89 8.52 6.10
CA THR A 211 -11.27 8.09 7.36
C THR A 211 -11.06 6.58 7.40
N PHE A 212 -11.98 5.79 6.86
CA PHE A 212 -11.80 4.33 6.76
C PHE A 212 -10.63 3.97 5.82
N LEU A 213 -10.51 4.67 4.69
CA LEU A 213 -9.40 4.48 3.75
C LEU A 213 -8.06 4.95 4.34
N ASN A 214 -8.05 6.09 4.99
CA ASN A 214 -6.85 6.65 5.61
C ASN A 214 -7.16 7.14 7.04
N PRO A 215 -7.08 6.23 8.03
CA PRO A 215 -7.41 6.55 9.43
C PRO A 215 -6.50 7.63 10.02
N VAL A 216 -5.24 7.68 9.62
CA VAL A 216 -4.28 8.67 10.10
C VAL A 216 -4.71 10.07 9.66
N ARG A 217 -5.03 10.26 8.37
CA ARG A 217 -5.56 11.54 7.87
C ARG A 217 -6.90 11.89 8.53
N GLY A 218 -7.79 10.90 8.68
CA GLY A 218 -9.05 11.09 9.40
C GLY A 218 -8.84 11.62 10.81
N LEU A 219 -7.91 11.04 11.56
CA LEU A 219 -7.54 11.47 12.91
C LEU A 219 -6.96 12.92 12.90
N HIS A 220 -6.05 13.20 11.97
CA HIS A 220 -5.51 14.55 11.82
C HIS A 220 -6.60 15.59 11.56
N ARG A 221 -7.60 15.25 10.74
CA ARG A 221 -8.74 16.12 10.42
C ARG A 221 -9.66 16.34 11.62
N ILE A 222 -9.84 15.32 12.47
CA ILE A 222 -10.58 15.42 13.74
C ILE A 222 -9.86 16.38 14.69
N ILE A 223 -8.58 16.09 14.96
CA ILE A 223 -7.77 16.86 15.94
C ILE A 223 -7.62 18.33 15.53
N SER A 224 -7.44 18.59 14.23
CA SER A 224 -7.32 19.96 13.71
C SER A 224 -8.64 20.69 13.56
N GLY A 225 -9.78 20.01 13.72
CA GLY A 225 -11.10 20.55 13.46
C GLY A 225 -11.44 20.72 11.96
N GLU A 226 -10.58 20.25 11.05
CA GLU A 226 -10.84 20.32 9.60
C GLU A 226 -12.06 19.51 9.19
N MET A 227 -12.33 18.39 9.87
CA MET A 227 -13.53 17.60 9.65
C MET A 227 -14.82 18.43 9.74
N PHE A 228 -14.85 19.44 10.62
CA PHE A 228 -16.01 20.29 10.88
C PHE A 228 -15.97 21.63 10.13
N ARG A 229 -14.86 21.95 9.47
CA ARG A 229 -14.64 23.22 8.79
C ARG A 229 -15.15 23.17 7.35
N ILE A 230 -16.06 24.08 6.99
CA ILE A 230 -16.56 24.25 5.62
C ILE A 230 -15.78 25.38 4.96
N ASN A 231 -15.11 25.09 3.85
CA ASN A 231 -14.34 26.09 3.10
C ASN A 231 -14.95 26.33 1.73
N ARG A 232 -15.91 27.27 1.67
CA ARG A 232 -16.60 27.63 0.41
C ARG A 232 -15.73 28.44 -0.55
N LEU A 233 -14.70 29.13 -0.05
CA LEU A 233 -13.82 29.99 -0.88
C LEU A 233 -12.84 29.25 -1.77
N HIS A 234 -12.60 27.96 -1.53
CA HIS A 234 -11.65 27.14 -2.28
C HIS A 234 -12.31 26.12 -3.23
N ALA A 235 -13.62 26.22 -3.43
CA ALA A 235 -14.38 25.31 -4.29
C ALA A 235 -13.91 25.28 -5.76
N GLY A 236 -13.15 26.30 -6.20
CA GLY A 236 -12.60 26.37 -7.56
C GLY A 236 -11.10 26.11 -7.69
N LYS A 237 -10.38 25.87 -6.58
CA LYS A 237 -8.91 25.72 -6.57
C LYS A 237 -8.42 24.33 -6.15
N LYS A 238 -9.31 23.38 -5.90
CA LYS A 238 -8.86 22.00 -5.69
C LYS A 238 -8.31 21.50 -7.02
N GLU A 239 -7.04 21.08 -7.06
CA GLU A 239 -6.53 20.32 -8.19
C GLU A 239 -7.52 19.20 -8.47
N LYS A 240 -7.92 19.05 -9.73
CA LYS A 240 -8.81 17.95 -10.10
C LYS A 240 -8.11 16.66 -9.69
N PRO A 241 -8.77 15.79 -8.93
CA PRO A 241 -8.20 14.48 -8.65
C PRO A 241 -7.89 13.81 -9.98
N GLU A 242 -6.85 12.98 -10.00
CA GLU A 242 -6.58 12.13 -11.16
C GLU A 242 -7.86 11.39 -11.57
N PRO A 243 -8.06 11.15 -12.87
CA PRO A 243 -9.26 10.44 -13.33
C PRO A 243 -9.32 9.06 -12.69
N TYR A 244 -10.49 8.61 -12.36
CA TYR A 244 -10.71 7.26 -11.84
C TYR A 244 -11.96 6.63 -12.48
N THR A 245 -11.96 5.31 -12.55
CA THR A 245 -13.12 4.53 -13.00
C THR A 245 -13.42 3.45 -11.99
N PHE A 246 -14.71 3.17 -11.82
CA PHE A 246 -15.19 2.05 -11.04
C PHE A 246 -16.11 1.20 -11.90
N GLN A 247 -15.83 -0.09 -11.96
CA GLN A 247 -16.60 -1.06 -12.74
C GLN A 247 -17.08 -2.17 -11.83
N ILE A 248 -18.29 -2.63 -12.07
CA ILE A 248 -18.87 -3.79 -11.43
C ILE A 248 -19.29 -4.75 -12.52
N GLY A 249 -18.84 -5.99 -12.44
CA GLY A 249 -19.24 -7.09 -13.29
C GLY A 249 -19.95 -8.17 -12.49
N ALA A 250 -20.70 -8.99 -13.17
CA ALA A 250 -21.31 -10.19 -12.63
C ALA A 250 -21.18 -11.31 -13.64
N GLY A 251 -20.93 -12.52 -13.18
CA GLY A 251 -20.79 -13.66 -14.05
C GLY A 251 -20.99 -14.98 -13.32
N ASP A 252 -20.86 -16.05 -14.07
CA ASP A 252 -20.90 -17.42 -13.56
C ASP A 252 -19.67 -18.18 -14.09
N ARG A 253 -18.92 -18.82 -13.18
CA ARG A 253 -17.81 -19.69 -13.53
C ARG A 253 -18.25 -21.13 -13.44
N TYR A 254 -18.04 -21.87 -14.51
CA TYR A 254 -18.14 -23.31 -14.48
C TYR A 254 -16.79 -23.92 -14.14
N ILE A 255 -16.70 -24.54 -12.96
CA ILE A 255 -15.50 -25.24 -12.51
C ILE A 255 -15.70 -26.72 -12.79
N HIS A 256 -14.80 -27.27 -13.60
CA HIS A 256 -14.74 -28.69 -13.91
C HIS A 256 -13.47 -29.28 -13.34
N ASP A 257 -13.58 -30.07 -12.28
CA ASP A 257 -12.45 -30.79 -11.73
C ASP A 257 -12.26 -32.11 -12.50
N ILE A 258 -11.09 -32.29 -13.11
CA ILE A 258 -10.73 -33.50 -13.85
C ILE A 258 -10.22 -34.60 -12.91
N GLY A 259 -10.27 -34.40 -11.60
CA GLY A 259 -10.14 -35.49 -10.62
C GLY A 259 -8.75 -36.11 -10.46
N THR A 260 -7.69 -35.35 -10.67
CA THR A 260 -6.32 -35.86 -10.50
C THR A 260 -5.66 -35.58 -9.15
N PHE A 261 -6.31 -34.83 -8.25
CA PHE A 261 -5.65 -34.38 -7.03
C PHE A 261 -6.26 -34.82 -5.69
N HIS A 262 -7.37 -35.54 -5.67
CA HIS A 262 -7.94 -36.07 -4.42
C HIS A 262 -7.87 -37.60 -4.39
N PRO A 263 -6.84 -38.17 -3.73
CA PRO A 263 -6.71 -39.65 -3.64
C PRO A 263 -7.83 -40.32 -2.83
N HIS A 264 -8.70 -39.55 -2.17
CA HIS A 264 -9.74 -40.10 -1.27
C HIS A 264 -11.18 -39.89 -1.70
N THR A 265 -11.46 -39.09 -2.73
CA THR A 265 -12.82 -38.94 -3.25
C THR A 265 -12.81 -38.86 -4.78
N GLN A 266 -13.21 -39.95 -5.44
CA GLN A 266 -13.41 -40.00 -6.90
C GLN A 266 -14.65 -39.22 -7.37
N GLN A 267 -15.08 -38.19 -6.68
CA GLN A 267 -16.19 -37.36 -7.11
C GLN A 267 -15.69 -36.26 -8.05
N ARG A 268 -16.11 -36.34 -9.31
CA ARG A 268 -15.98 -35.26 -10.27
C ARG A 268 -16.88 -34.11 -9.82
N TYR A 269 -16.28 -33.03 -9.39
CA TYR A 269 -17.03 -31.81 -9.08
C TYR A 269 -17.30 -31.01 -10.36
N HIS A 270 -18.57 -30.86 -10.66
CA HIS A 270 -19.05 -29.89 -11.63
C HIS A 270 -19.78 -28.82 -10.82
N GLN A 271 -19.26 -27.59 -10.79
CA GLN A 271 -19.86 -26.54 -10.00
C GLN A 271 -19.99 -25.25 -10.80
N HIS A 272 -21.18 -24.67 -10.72
CA HIS A 272 -21.42 -23.29 -11.11
C HIS A 272 -21.14 -22.39 -9.93
N VAL A 273 -20.29 -21.37 -10.13
CA VAL A 273 -19.90 -20.41 -9.10
C VAL A 273 -20.28 -19.02 -9.60
N PRO A 274 -21.46 -18.53 -9.26
CA PRO A 274 -21.81 -17.15 -9.54
C PRO A 274 -20.90 -16.22 -8.76
N TYR A 275 -20.50 -15.12 -9.40
CA TYR A 275 -19.59 -14.15 -8.80
C TYR A 275 -19.95 -12.71 -9.16
N LEU A 276 -19.46 -11.79 -8.33
CA LEU A 276 -19.35 -10.38 -8.63
C LEU A 276 -17.87 -10.02 -8.77
N ASP A 277 -17.54 -9.17 -9.72
CA ASP A 277 -16.22 -8.56 -9.80
C ASP A 277 -16.30 -7.05 -9.69
N PHE A 278 -15.25 -6.50 -9.11
CA PHE A 278 -15.08 -5.07 -8.87
C PHE A 278 -13.72 -4.65 -9.42
N ARG A 279 -13.69 -3.59 -10.20
CA ARG A 279 -12.45 -2.99 -10.65
C ARG A 279 -12.46 -1.49 -10.38
N PHE A 280 -11.40 -1.04 -9.72
CA PHE A 280 -11.14 0.38 -9.51
C PHE A 280 -9.81 0.73 -10.16
N THR A 281 -9.84 1.62 -11.15
CA THR A 281 -8.66 2.14 -11.83
C THR A 281 -8.49 3.60 -11.46
N TYR A 282 -7.31 3.96 -10.97
CA TYR A 282 -6.92 5.34 -10.64
C TYR A 282 -5.85 5.81 -11.63
N GLY A 283 -6.00 7.04 -12.11
CA GLY A 283 -5.13 7.62 -13.12
C GLY A 283 -5.41 7.14 -14.54
N ASN A 284 -4.75 7.77 -15.48
CA ASN A 284 -4.72 7.33 -16.87
C ASN A 284 -3.33 6.84 -17.21
N HIS A 285 -3.25 5.65 -17.80
CA HIS A 285 -1.98 4.99 -18.06
C HIS A 285 -1.00 5.87 -18.85
N TYR A 286 -1.50 6.62 -19.84
CA TYR A 286 -0.71 7.48 -20.72
C TYR A 286 -0.88 8.98 -20.48
N ASN A 287 -1.56 9.41 -19.43
CA ASN A 287 -1.85 10.82 -19.21
C ASN A 287 -0.57 11.68 -19.13
N ASN A 288 0.46 11.14 -18.48
CA ASN A 288 1.72 11.85 -18.33
C ASN A 288 2.44 12.07 -19.67
N LEU A 289 2.36 11.08 -20.59
CA LEU A 289 2.88 11.23 -21.95
C LEU A 289 2.14 12.32 -22.73
N ASP A 290 0.80 12.32 -22.65
CA ASP A 290 -0.04 13.31 -23.34
C ASP A 290 0.18 14.72 -22.79
N GLU A 291 0.49 14.85 -21.51
CA GLU A 291 0.77 16.13 -20.84
C GLU A 291 2.28 16.51 -20.85
N GLY A 292 3.14 15.67 -21.42
CA GLY A 292 4.60 15.88 -21.40
C GLY A 292 5.21 15.83 -20.00
N LYS A 293 4.57 15.12 -19.07
CA LYS A 293 5.02 14.96 -17.69
C LYS A 293 5.67 13.59 -17.48
N ALA A 294 6.57 13.53 -16.54
CA ALA A 294 7.13 12.25 -16.13
C ALA A 294 6.18 11.50 -15.19
N THR A 295 6.25 10.17 -15.20
CA THR A 295 5.45 9.31 -14.35
C THR A 295 5.87 9.40 -12.88
N ARG A 296 4.93 9.24 -11.97
CA ARG A 296 5.17 9.23 -10.52
C ARG A 296 4.70 7.91 -9.93
N ALA A 297 5.28 7.54 -8.81
CA ALA A 297 4.83 6.35 -8.11
C ALA A 297 3.32 6.44 -7.81
N TYR A 298 2.61 5.39 -8.21
CA TYR A 298 1.17 5.24 -8.05
C TYR A 298 0.29 6.36 -8.67
N ASP A 299 0.78 7.11 -9.63
CA ASP A 299 -0.06 7.99 -10.46
C ASP A 299 -1.01 7.18 -11.37
N TYR A 300 -0.74 5.88 -11.49
CA TYR A 300 -1.63 4.88 -12.06
C TYR A 300 -1.61 3.60 -11.23
N PHE A 301 -2.80 3.10 -10.87
CA PHE A 301 -2.97 1.80 -10.25
C PHE A 301 -4.34 1.19 -10.56
N ASP A 302 -4.38 -0.15 -10.54
CA ASP A 302 -5.59 -0.96 -10.69
C ASP A 302 -5.81 -1.80 -9.43
N LEU A 303 -7.05 -1.86 -8.97
CA LEU A 303 -7.54 -2.80 -7.97
C LEU A 303 -8.60 -3.67 -8.63
N TYR A 304 -8.49 -4.96 -8.49
CA TYR A 304 -9.48 -5.92 -8.94
C TYR A 304 -9.82 -6.87 -7.80
N ALA A 305 -11.10 -7.12 -7.58
CA ALA A 305 -11.57 -8.10 -6.61
C ALA A 305 -12.70 -8.93 -7.23
N LEU A 306 -12.63 -10.24 -7.04
CA LEU A 306 -13.69 -11.18 -7.42
C LEU A 306 -14.24 -11.81 -6.15
N VAL A 307 -15.56 -11.68 -5.97
CA VAL A 307 -16.30 -12.20 -4.82
C VAL A 307 -17.20 -13.33 -5.28
N ASN A 308 -16.99 -14.51 -4.77
CA ASN A 308 -17.86 -15.67 -5.03
C ASN A 308 -19.14 -15.56 -4.22
N LEU A 309 -20.26 -15.86 -4.85
CA LEU A 309 -21.58 -15.87 -4.22
C LEU A 309 -22.02 -17.28 -3.78
N SER A 310 -21.20 -18.29 -4.04
CA SER A 310 -21.45 -19.67 -3.61
C SER A 310 -20.89 -19.91 -2.21
N PRO A 311 -21.67 -20.49 -1.28
CA PRO A 311 -21.21 -20.79 0.08
C PRO A 311 -20.12 -21.88 0.14
N ASP A 312 -19.99 -22.66 -0.92
CA ASP A 312 -18.99 -23.76 -1.01
C ASP A 312 -17.63 -23.28 -1.51
N ASN A 313 -17.50 -21.98 -1.83
CA ASN A 313 -16.26 -21.39 -2.32
C ASN A 313 -15.82 -20.26 -1.41
N PRO A 314 -14.50 -19.94 -1.38
CA PRO A 314 -14.01 -18.79 -0.65
C PRO A 314 -14.72 -17.51 -1.10
N THR A 315 -15.14 -16.70 -0.14
CA THR A 315 -15.84 -15.45 -0.46
C THR A 315 -15.01 -14.56 -1.38
N ILE A 316 -13.71 -14.43 -1.12
CA ILE A 316 -12.78 -13.71 -2.00
C ILE A 316 -12.10 -14.75 -2.88
N GLY A 317 -12.44 -14.77 -4.16
CA GLY A 317 -11.86 -15.69 -5.13
C GLY A 317 -10.58 -15.14 -5.77
N GLU A 318 -10.50 -13.83 -5.95
CA GLU A 318 -9.32 -13.17 -6.50
C GLU A 318 -9.22 -11.75 -5.96
N LEU A 319 -7.99 -11.33 -5.65
CA LEU A 319 -7.64 -9.95 -5.39
C LEU A 319 -6.35 -9.65 -6.16
N ASP A 320 -6.38 -8.63 -7.01
CA ASP A 320 -5.22 -8.17 -7.76
C ASP A 320 -5.05 -6.68 -7.53
N ILE A 321 -3.88 -6.29 -7.03
CA ILE A 321 -3.47 -4.92 -6.78
C ILE A 321 -2.24 -4.66 -7.63
N ARG A 322 -2.29 -3.67 -8.50
CA ARG A 322 -1.18 -3.32 -9.36
C ARG A 322 -0.95 -1.82 -9.37
N GLY A 323 0.18 -1.38 -8.83
CA GLY A 323 0.59 0.02 -8.79
C GLY A 323 1.85 0.30 -9.59
N ARG A 324 1.85 1.36 -10.40
CA ARG A 324 3.03 1.81 -11.13
C ARG A 324 3.99 2.49 -10.16
N ILE A 325 5.23 1.99 -10.05
CA ILE A 325 6.29 2.66 -9.27
C ILE A 325 6.91 3.77 -10.12
N GLY A 326 7.12 3.49 -11.39
CA GLY A 326 7.61 4.46 -12.37
C GLY A 326 7.71 3.83 -13.74
N SER A 327 7.66 4.64 -14.80
CA SER A 327 7.80 4.15 -16.16
C SER A 327 8.40 5.19 -17.10
N ILE A 328 8.92 4.70 -18.21
CA ILE A 328 9.36 5.49 -19.35
C ILE A 328 8.30 5.33 -20.44
N GLN A 329 7.76 6.45 -20.87
CA GLN A 329 6.71 6.48 -21.89
C GLN A 329 7.20 7.17 -23.15
N HIS A 330 6.91 6.57 -24.30
CA HIS A 330 7.28 7.12 -25.61
C HIS A 330 6.12 7.09 -26.57
N GLN A 331 6.00 8.17 -27.34
CA GLN A 331 5.14 8.24 -28.50
C GLN A 331 5.86 7.61 -29.71
N LEU A 332 5.31 6.53 -30.24
CA LEU A 332 5.80 5.86 -31.42
C LEU A 332 5.07 6.37 -32.70
N PRO A 333 5.61 6.09 -33.91
CA PRO A 333 4.92 6.39 -35.17
C PRO A 333 3.50 5.79 -35.21
N ARG A 334 2.61 6.41 -36.04
CA ARG A 334 1.22 5.95 -36.23
C ARG A 334 0.35 6.00 -34.96
N ARG A 335 0.63 6.93 -34.04
CA ARG A 335 -0.09 7.12 -32.76
C ARG A 335 0.07 5.98 -31.75
N TRP A 336 0.98 5.02 -31.95
CA TRP A 336 1.29 4.03 -30.95
C TRP A 336 1.98 4.67 -29.74
N LYS A 337 1.64 4.17 -28.55
CA LYS A 337 2.27 4.59 -27.31
C LYS A 337 2.95 3.38 -26.67
N LEU A 338 4.18 3.56 -26.23
CA LEU A 338 4.95 2.56 -25.50
C LEU A 338 5.11 3.01 -24.04
N ASP A 339 4.82 2.14 -23.12
CA ASP A 339 5.09 2.32 -21.69
C ASP A 339 5.90 1.11 -21.20
N ILE A 340 7.11 1.39 -20.68
CA ILE A 340 7.97 0.40 -20.04
C ILE A 340 8.16 0.84 -18.63
N GLY A 341 7.70 0.06 -17.67
CA GLY A 341 7.67 0.47 -16.28
C GLY A 341 7.85 -0.62 -15.26
N LEU A 342 8.19 -0.19 -14.06
CA LEU A 342 8.26 -1.00 -12.87
C LEU A 342 6.92 -0.89 -12.13
N TYR A 343 6.33 -2.03 -11.81
CA TYR A 343 5.05 -2.13 -11.12
C TYR A 343 5.20 -2.98 -9.87
N GLN A 344 4.54 -2.56 -8.79
CA GLN A 344 4.31 -3.40 -7.63
C GLN A 344 2.99 -4.13 -7.82
N ASN A 345 3.03 -5.46 -7.74
CA ASN A 345 1.82 -6.29 -7.86
C ASN A 345 1.66 -7.10 -6.58
N ILE A 346 0.42 -7.17 -6.11
CA ILE A 346 -0.02 -8.09 -5.06
C ILE A 346 -1.19 -8.85 -5.67
N ARG A 347 -1.06 -10.15 -5.81
CA ARG A 347 -2.12 -10.99 -6.36
C ARG A 347 -2.41 -12.14 -5.43
N TYR A 348 -3.66 -12.27 -5.07
CA TYR A 348 -4.22 -13.37 -4.32
C TYR A 348 -5.27 -14.08 -5.19
N ILE A 349 -5.19 -15.40 -5.23
CA ILE A 349 -6.15 -16.25 -5.92
C ILE A 349 -6.48 -17.41 -4.99
N ASP A 350 -7.77 -17.59 -4.68
CA ASP A 350 -8.28 -18.72 -3.93
C ASP A 350 -9.24 -19.52 -4.79
N HIS A 351 -8.89 -20.75 -5.07
CA HIS A 351 -9.67 -21.61 -5.96
C HIS A 351 -10.42 -22.74 -5.25
N TYR A 352 -10.09 -23.07 -3.99
CA TYR A 352 -10.62 -24.26 -3.33
C TYR A 352 -10.86 -24.04 -1.84
N GLY A 353 -12.14 -23.98 -1.44
CA GLY A 353 -12.54 -23.63 -0.09
C GLY A 353 -12.72 -24.77 0.90
N LYS A 354 -12.80 -26.02 0.49
CA LYS A 354 -13.15 -27.11 1.45
C LYS A 354 -11.99 -27.69 2.25
N ASP A 355 -10.77 -27.58 1.76
CA ASP A 355 -9.61 -28.21 2.41
C ASP A 355 -8.60 -27.23 3.03
N GLY A 356 -8.97 -25.94 3.13
CA GLY A 356 -8.13 -24.92 3.75
C GLY A 356 -6.81 -24.63 3.02
N GLN A 357 -6.64 -25.11 1.81
CA GLN A 357 -5.48 -24.81 0.98
C GLN A 357 -5.70 -23.51 0.23
N HIS A 358 -5.15 -22.44 0.76
CA HIS A 358 -5.13 -21.13 0.12
C HIS A 358 -3.85 -21.02 -0.73
N ALA A 359 -4.01 -20.78 -2.03
CA ALA A 359 -2.88 -20.49 -2.90
C ALA A 359 -2.79 -18.97 -3.09
N GLY A 360 -1.92 -18.33 -2.35
CA GLY A 360 -1.55 -16.94 -2.55
C GLY A 360 -0.30 -16.82 -3.42
N ASN A 361 -0.32 -15.95 -4.42
CA ASN A 361 0.85 -15.59 -5.20
C ASN A 361 1.17 -14.12 -4.98
N LEU A 362 2.27 -13.85 -4.29
CA LEU A 362 2.76 -12.51 -4.04
C LEU A 362 3.87 -12.19 -5.04
N ALA A 363 3.57 -11.40 -6.06
CA ALA A 363 4.57 -10.77 -6.89
C ALA A 363 4.84 -9.35 -6.40
N ILE A 364 5.99 -9.14 -5.77
CA ILE A 364 6.34 -7.86 -5.13
C ILE A 364 6.70 -6.81 -6.16
N ILE A 365 7.37 -7.19 -7.23
CA ILE A 365 7.82 -6.32 -8.32
C ILE A 365 7.62 -7.05 -9.64
N SER A 366 7.07 -6.37 -10.63
CA SER A 366 7.01 -6.87 -12.00
C SER A 366 7.34 -5.78 -13.01
N GLU A 367 7.95 -6.17 -14.10
CA GLU A 367 8.13 -5.33 -15.28
C GLU A 367 6.98 -5.55 -16.24
N ALA A 368 6.52 -4.48 -16.88
CA ALA A 368 5.50 -4.57 -17.90
C ALA A 368 5.81 -3.63 -19.07
N ALA A 369 5.74 -4.16 -20.27
CA ALA A 369 5.64 -3.36 -21.49
C ALA A 369 4.18 -3.36 -21.96
N ARG A 370 3.65 -2.19 -22.28
CA ARG A 370 2.32 -2.02 -22.86
C ARG A 370 2.39 -1.23 -24.14
N PHE A 371 1.58 -1.66 -25.10
CA PHE A 371 1.34 -0.97 -26.35
C PHE A 371 -0.13 -0.51 -26.37
N GLY A 372 -0.36 0.73 -26.71
CA GLY A 372 -1.69 1.33 -26.77
C GLY A 372 -1.90 2.20 -27.99
#